data_923a47d762fc81f83a5ae2cf4da5d7b7
#
_entry.id   923a47d762fc81f83a5ae2cf4da5d7b7
#
_cell.length_a   1.000
_cell.length_b   1.000
_cell.length_c   1.000
_cell.angle_alpha   90.00
_cell.angle_beta   90.00
_cell.angle_gamma   90.00
#
_symmetry.space_group_name_H-M   'P 1'
#
loop_
_entity.id
_entity.type
_entity.pdbx_description
1 polymer ?
#
loop_
_entity_poly.entity_id
_entity_poly.type
_entity_poly.pdbx_seq_one_letter_code
_entity_poly.pdbx_strand_id
1 'polypeptide(L)'
;TASEALAVSMGEKATVDMAYMCALTGKTEQEIFADLKGVIFLNPLYGYGDSTEPKYLMADEYLSGNVREKLALARKSAELYPEDYTVNVEALEKVQPKDLSASEIFVQLGSTWVPEEIVQQFMFEFLDTPRWAYWNIKVHYSKFTSEWNVEGKSYDRGNVKANSTYGTPRINAYRIIEETLNLKDVRIYDYVEDAEGKKKAVLNKKETAIAQAKQELIKQGFQDWVWSDPARREQLCRIYNEKFNSIRPREYDGSHIVFSGMNPEIELREHQRNAVAHILYGGNTLLAHTVGAGKTFEMVAASMEAKRLGLCTKSLFVVPNHLTEQWAAEFLQLYPSANILVATKKDFEAKNRRRFCGRIATGDYDAIIIGHSQFEKIPMSIERQQMILMQQMDEITEGIADLKRNRGDRFSVKQLEKTKRSLKLKLDKLNDQSRKDDTVTFEELGIDRLFIDESHYYKNLYLYTKMRNVGGIAQTEAMKSSDLFMKCRYLDELTGGRGTVFATGTPIS
;
A
#
# COMPACT_ATOMS: atom_id res chain seq x y z
N THR A 1 -1.92 9.37 40.21
CA THR A 1 -2.54 10.36 39.32
C THR A 1 -3.06 9.69 38.04
N ALA A 2 -3.95 10.36 37.32
CA ALA A 2 -4.47 9.83 36.04
C ALA A 2 -3.35 9.70 34.99
N SER A 3 -2.39 10.63 34.96
CA SER A 3 -1.24 10.57 34.03
C SER A 3 -0.30 9.39 34.32
N GLU A 4 -0.04 9.08 35.56
CA GLU A 4 0.75 7.91 35.96
C GLU A 4 0.01 6.61 35.60
N ALA A 5 -1.30 6.53 35.85
CA ALA A 5 -2.11 5.39 35.46
C ALA A 5 -2.14 5.18 33.94
N LEU A 6 -2.19 6.26 33.17
CA LEU A 6 -2.07 6.21 31.70
C LEU A 6 -0.70 5.66 31.28
N ALA A 7 0.39 6.16 31.88
CA ALA A 7 1.73 5.64 31.59
C ALA A 7 1.87 4.15 31.90
N VAL A 8 1.30 3.68 33.01
CA VAL A 8 1.27 2.25 33.37
C VAL A 8 0.41 1.47 32.39
N SER A 9 -0.78 1.97 32.01
CA SER A 9 -1.65 1.32 31.01
C SER A 9 -0.95 1.15 29.67
N MET A 10 -0.28 2.20 29.18
CA MET A 10 0.50 2.14 27.94
C MET A 10 1.68 1.19 28.06
N GLY A 11 2.39 1.18 29.19
CA GLY A 11 3.55 0.30 29.42
C GLY A 11 3.22 -1.18 29.62
N GLU A 12 2.00 -1.53 30.05
CA GLU A 12 1.60 -2.91 30.34
C GLU A 12 0.54 -3.47 29.39
N LYS A 13 -0.27 -2.60 28.78
CA LYS A 13 -1.38 -2.99 27.88
C LYS A 13 -1.23 -2.47 26.46
N ALA A 14 -0.30 -1.54 26.21
CA ALA A 14 -0.13 -0.85 24.93
C ALA A 14 -1.39 -0.12 24.42
N THR A 15 -2.33 0.20 25.31
CA THR A 15 -3.60 0.86 24.99
C THR A 15 -4.11 1.66 26.18
N VAL A 16 -5.04 2.57 25.93
CA VAL A 16 -5.78 3.29 26.98
C VAL A 16 -6.84 2.35 27.56
N ASP A 17 -6.46 1.54 28.54
CA ASP A 17 -7.40 0.65 29.27
C ASP A 17 -8.01 1.40 30.46
N MET A 18 -9.17 2.00 30.22
CA MET A 18 -9.86 2.83 31.22
C MET A 18 -10.25 2.05 32.46
N ALA A 19 -10.68 0.78 32.29
CA ALA A 19 -11.04 -0.07 33.45
C ALA A 19 -9.82 -0.34 34.34
N TYR A 20 -8.67 -0.60 33.73
CA TYR A 20 -7.41 -0.77 34.43
C TYR A 20 -6.96 0.51 35.14
N MET A 21 -7.06 1.65 34.46
CA MET A 21 -6.72 2.96 35.05
C MET A 21 -7.64 3.33 36.23
N CYS A 22 -8.94 3.03 36.15
CA CYS A 22 -9.87 3.19 37.26
C CYS A 22 -9.46 2.35 38.47
N ALA A 23 -9.07 1.08 38.22
CA ALA A 23 -8.60 0.18 39.33
C ALA A 23 -7.30 0.70 39.97
N LEU A 24 -6.38 1.26 39.21
CA LEU A 24 -5.12 1.82 39.73
C LEU A 24 -5.30 3.12 40.52
N THR A 25 -6.26 3.95 40.13
CA THR A 25 -6.42 5.31 40.71
C THR A 25 -7.54 5.43 41.73
N GLY A 26 -8.50 4.49 41.72
CA GLY A 26 -9.74 4.61 42.47
C GLY A 26 -10.70 5.69 41.96
N LYS A 27 -10.41 6.32 40.81
CA LYS A 27 -11.24 7.34 40.16
C LYS A 27 -12.24 6.71 39.18
N THR A 28 -13.30 7.42 38.90
CA THR A 28 -14.26 7.06 37.85
C THR A 28 -13.71 7.34 36.44
N GLU A 29 -14.27 6.69 35.45
CA GLU A 29 -13.92 6.92 34.02
C GLU A 29 -14.06 8.39 33.63
N GLN A 30 -15.13 9.06 34.08
CA GLN A 30 -15.38 10.48 33.81
C GLN A 30 -14.31 11.39 34.41
N GLU A 31 -13.90 11.13 35.65
CA GLU A 31 -12.85 11.90 36.34
C GLU A 31 -11.50 11.72 35.64
N ILE A 32 -11.15 10.49 35.23
CA ILE A 32 -9.90 10.21 34.50
C ILE A 32 -9.92 10.90 33.12
N PHE A 33 -11.03 10.83 32.41
CA PHE A 33 -11.16 11.48 31.10
C PHE A 33 -11.06 13.00 31.23
N ALA A 34 -11.67 13.59 32.26
CA ALA A 34 -11.55 15.03 32.52
C ALA A 34 -10.11 15.46 32.87
N ASP A 35 -9.41 14.65 33.70
CA ASP A 35 -8.01 14.90 34.07
C ASP A 35 -7.04 14.80 32.88
N LEU A 36 -7.37 13.96 31.90
CA LEU A 36 -6.56 13.69 30.71
C LEU A 36 -7.07 14.42 29.45
N LYS A 37 -7.90 15.45 29.63
CA LYS A 37 -8.45 16.22 28.51
C LYS A 37 -7.33 16.78 27.61
N GLY A 38 -7.37 16.43 26.31
CA GLY A 38 -6.34 16.81 25.33
C GLY A 38 -5.12 15.88 25.29
N VAL A 39 -4.98 14.92 26.23
CA VAL A 39 -3.99 13.83 26.18
C VAL A 39 -4.59 12.58 25.58
N ILE A 40 -5.86 12.30 25.93
CA ILE A 40 -6.66 11.26 25.29
C ILE A 40 -7.92 11.88 24.69
N PHE A 41 -8.45 11.23 23.68
CA PHE A 41 -9.63 11.67 22.93
C PHE A 41 -10.67 10.56 22.84
N LEU A 42 -11.94 10.90 22.95
CA LEU A 42 -13.04 9.98 22.69
C LEU A 42 -13.12 9.72 21.17
N ASN A 43 -13.14 8.45 20.78
CA ASN A 43 -13.17 8.06 19.39
C ASN A 43 -14.60 8.12 18.83
N PRO A 44 -14.91 8.97 17.84
CA PRO A 44 -16.24 9.04 17.26
C PRO A 44 -16.69 7.75 16.54
N LEU A 45 -15.76 6.86 16.20
CA LEU A 45 -16.05 5.57 15.56
C LEU A 45 -16.35 4.44 16.57
N TYR A 46 -16.17 4.67 17.85
CA TYR A 46 -16.48 3.69 18.89
C TYR A 46 -17.97 3.36 18.90
N GLY A 47 -18.29 2.06 18.86
CA GLY A 47 -19.68 1.58 18.89
C GLY A 47 -20.47 1.77 17.61
N TYR A 48 -19.85 2.21 16.50
CA TYR A 48 -20.51 2.32 15.21
C TYR A 48 -20.46 0.96 14.47
N GLY A 49 -21.62 0.33 14.25
CA GLY A 49 -21.73 -0.96 13.55
C GLY A 49 -20.95 -2.07 14.27
N ASP A 50 -20.25 -2.90 13.48
CA ASP A 50 -19.38 -3.98 13.99
C ASP A 50 -17.95 -3.49 14.30
N SER A 51 -17.76 -2.19 14.55
CA SER A 51 -16.45 -1.59 14.78
C SER A 51 -15.82 -2.11 16.08
N THR A 52 -14.59 -2.62 15.98
CA THR A 52 -13.73 -3.01 17.10
C THR A 52 -12.84 -1.87 17.59
N GLU A 53 -13.13 -0.65 17.14
CA GLU A 53 -12.35 0.54 17.48
C GLU A 53 -12.38 0.83 18.98
N PRO A 54 -11.22 1.20 19.57
CA PRO A 54 -11.15 1.55 20.98
C PRO A 54 -11.94 2.83 21.28
N LYS A 55 -12.51 2.89 22.49
CA LYS A 55 -13.29 4.06 22.94
C LYS A 55 -12.43 5.32 23.08
N TYR A 56 -11.23 5.15 23.60
CA TYR A 56 -10.28 6.24 23.83
C TYR A 56 -8.99 6.04 23.04
N LEU A 57 -8.50 7.09 22.46
CA LEU A 57 -7.25 7.14 21.68
C LEU A 57 -6.28 8.15 22.31
N MET A 58 -5.00 7.84 22.25
CA MET A 58 -3.95 8.79 22.61
C MET A 58 -3.91 9.96 21.60
N ALA A 59 -3.45 11.13 22.06
CA ALA A 59 -3.36 12.32 21.23
C ALA A 59 -2.51 12.12 19.97
N ASP A 60 -1.37 11.44 20.07
CA ASP A 60 -0.48 11.12 18.95
C ASP A 60 -1.17 10.26 17.87
N GLU A 61 -2.04 9.36 18.29
CA GLU A 61 -2.84 8.50 17.41
C GLU A 61 -4.05 9.24 16.83
N TYR A 62 -4.80 9.94 17.69
CA TYR A 62 -6.01 10.64 17.26
C TYR A 62 -5.71 11.81 16.31
N LEU A 63 -4.68 12.60 16.61
CA LEU A 63 -4.28 13.79 15.84
C LEU A 63 -3.32 13.48 14.69
N SER A 64 -3.29 12.26 14.21
CA SER A 64 -2.51 11.79 13.06
C SER A 64 -3.38 11.02 12.06
N GLY A 65 -2.78 10.54 10.97
CA GLY A 65 -3.52 9.90 9.88
C GLY A 65 -4.33 10.92 9.06
N ASN A 66 -5.49 10.55 8.54
CA ASN A 66 -6.33 11.47 7.77
C ASN A 66 -7.06 12.47 8.69
N VAL A 67 -6.35 13.53 9.06
CA VAL A 67 -6.86 14.55 10.00
C VAL A 67 -8.00 15.40 9.42
N ARG A 68 -8.12 15.49 8.09
CA ARG A 68 -9.25 16.19 7.45
C ARG A 68 -10.55 15.42 7.61
N GLU A 69 -10.53 14.13 7.36
CA GLU A 69 -11.68 13.25 7.55
C GLU A 69 -12.07 13.14 9.02
N LYS A 70 -11.07 13.00 9.92
CA LYS A 70 -11.30 13.01 11.37
C LYS A 70 -11.94 14.31 11.84
N LEU A 71 -11.53 15.47 11.30
CA LEU A 71 -12.13 16.75 11.64
C LEU A 71 -13.60 16.84 11.15
N ALA A 72 -13.88 16.38 9.93
CA ALA A 72 -15.25 16.35 9.42
C ALA A 72 -16.16 15.45 10.26
N LEU A 73 -15.65 14.30 10.71
CA LEU A 73 -16.38 13.39 11.60
C LEU A 73 -16.57 13.99 13.00
N ALA A 74 -15.50 14.58 13.57
CA ALA A 74 -15.57 15.22 14.89
C ALA A 74 -16.58 16.36 14.93
N ARG A 75 -16.65 17.19 13.88
CA ARG A 75 -17.66 18.27 13.76
C ARG A 75 -19.09 17.72 13.77
N LYS A 76 -19.36 16.66 13.01
CA LYS A 76 -20.69 15.99 13.02
C LYS A 76 -21.03 15.43 14.40
N SER A 77 -20.03 14.84 15.09
CA SER A 77 -20.25 14.32 16.44
C SER A 77 -20.47 15.43 17.46
N ALA A 78 -19.76 16.55 17.33
CA ALA A 78 -19.93 17.72 18.21
C ALA A 78 -21.27 18.44 18.01
N GLU A 79 -21.92 18.34 16.84
CA GLU A 79 -23.30 18.81 16.64
C GLU A 79 -24.32 18.04 17.50
N LEU A 80 -24.07 16.74 17.75
CA LEU A 80 -24.94 15.87 18.53
C LEU A 80 -24.56 15.86 20.02
N TYR A 81 -23.25 15.86 20.32
CA TYR A 81 -22.67 15.72 21.65
C TYR A 81 -21.55 16.75 21.86
N PRO A 82 -21.88 18.05 22.02
CA PRO A 82 -20.90 19.13 22.10
C PRO A 82 -19.96 19.03 23.29
N GLU A 83 -20.46 18.55 24.45
CA GLU A 83 -19.64 18.41 25.68
C GLU A 83 -18.50 17.42 25.50
N ASP A 84 -18.72 16.35 24.70
CA ASP A 84 -17.77 15.27 24.50
C ASP A 84 -16.75 15.56 23.38
N TYR A 85 -17.19 16.22 22.29
CA TYR A 85 -16.40 16.30 21.05
C TYR A 85 -15.89 17.70 20.69
N THR A 86 -16.26 18.77 21.40
CA THR A 86 -15.72 20.10 21.11
C THR A 86 -14.20 20.15 21.21
N VAL A 87 -13.61 19.45 22.20
CA VAL A 87 -12.16 19.32 22.38
C VAL A 87 -11.48 18.64 21.18
N ASN A 88 -12.16 17.62 20.63
CA ASN A 88 -11.69 16.91 19.44
C ASN A 88 -11.60 17.85 18.24
N VAL A 89 -12.63 18.67 18.03
CA VAL A 89 -12.66 19.66 16.94
C VAL A 89 -11.54 20.68 17.09
N GLU A 90 -11.44 21.30 18.27
CA GLU A 90 -10.40 22.31 18.56
C GLU A 90 -8.96 21.76 18.37
N ALA A 91 -8.73 20.52 18.81
CA ALA A 91 -7.43 19.88 18.67
C ALA A 91 -7.11 19.51 17.21
N LEU A 92 -8.11 18.97 16.47
CA LEU A 92 -7.95 18.62 15.05
C LEU A 92 -7.79 19.85 14.16
N GLU A 93 -8.41 20.98 14.47
CA GLU A 93 -8.22 22.25 13.73
C GLU A 93 -6.78 22.75 13.81
N LYS A 94 -6.12 22.61 14.96
CA LYS A 94 -4.73 23.03 15.16
C LYS A 94 -3.71 22.21 14.38
N VAL A 95 -4.04 20.98 14.02
CA VAL A 95 -3.12 20.06 13.35
C VAL A 95 -3.43 19.86 11.87
N GLN A 96 -4.38 20.65 11.32
CA GLN A 96 -4.67 20.56 9.88
C GLN A 96 -3.44 20.97 9.06
N PRO A 97 -3.09 20.20 8.02
CA PRO A 97 -2.05 20.62 7.09
C PRO A 97 -2.48 21.87 6.34
N LYS A 98 -1.53 22.80 6.15
CA LYS A 98 -1.77 24.00 5.34
C LYS A 98 -2.11 23.59 3.91
N ASP A 99 -3.15 24.19 3.34
CA ASP A 99 -3.51 23.94 1.95
C ASP A 99 -2.41 24.36 1.00
N LEU A 100 -2.08 23.45 0.08
CA LEU A 100 -1.17 23.71 -1.02
C LEU A 100 -1.90 24.51 -2.09
N SER A 101 -1.20 25.54 -2.58
CA SER A 101 -1.64 26.36 -3.70
C SER A 101 -1.32 25.71 -5.06
N ALA A 102 -1.89 26.24 -6.13
CA ALA A 102 -1.63 25.77 -7.48
C ALA A 102 -0.14 25.80 -7.89
N SER A 103 0.65 26.71 -7.33
CA SER A 103 2.09 26.81 -7.58
C SER A 103 2.91 25.72 -6.86
N GLU A 104 2.34 25.09 -5.85
CA GLU A 104 2.98 24.03 -5.06
C GLU A 104 2.52 22.63 -5.49
N ILE A 105 1.44 22.55 -6.29
CA ILE A 105 0.88 21.29 -6.77
C ILE A 105 1.44 20.96 -8.14
N PHE A 106 2.16 19.82 -8.22
CA PHE A 106 2.58 19.29 -9.51
C PHE A 106 1.43 18.52 -10.19
N VAL A 107 1.12 18.89 -11.41
CA VAL A 107 0.12 18.21 -12.25
C VAL A 107 0.67 18.02 -13.66
N GLN A 108 0.44 16.87 -14.23
CA GLN A 108 0.75 16.58 -15.63
C GLN A 108 -0.42 15.91 -16.33
N LEU A 109 -0.46 15.97 -17.64
CA LEU A 109 -1.45 15.23 -18.42
C LEU A 109 -1.23 13.72 -18.19
N GLY A 110 -2.24 13.03 -17.65
CA GLY A 110 -2.15 11.63 -17.19
C GLY A 110 -2.10 11.47 -15.68
N SER A 111 -2.11 12.56 -14.91
CA SER A 111 -2.29 12.48 -13.46
C SER A 111 -3.65 11.87 -13.13
N THR A 112 -3.66 10.72 -12.46
CA THR A 112 -4.87 9.90 -12.20
C THR A 112 -5.86 10.52 -11.22
N TRP A 113 -5.44 11.56 -10.52
CA TRP A 113 -6.30 12.30 -9.58
C TRP A 113 -7.11 13.42 -10.25
N VAL A 114 -6.74 13.82 -11.47
CA VAL A 114 -7.47 14.82 -12.24
C VAL A 114 -8.75 14.19 -12.77
N PRO A 115 -9.93 14.81 -12.54
CA PRO A 115 -11.20 14.28 -13.02
C PRO A 115 -11.26 14.15 -14.55
N GLU A 116 -11.97 13.13 -15.04
CA GLU A 116 -12.18 12.87 -16.48
C GLU A 116 -12.76 14.09 -17.20
N GLU A 117 -13.68 14.79 -16.55
CA GLU A 117 -14.35 15.98 -17.07
C GLU A 117 -13.36 17.11 -17.34
N ILE A 118 -12.38 17.29 -16.47
CA ILE A 118 -11.32 18.31 -16.64
C ILE A 118 -10.41 17.96 -17.80
N VAL A 119 -10.04 16.68 -17.92
CA VAL A 119 -9.24 16.19 -19.07
C VAL A 119 -10.01 16.35 -20.38
N GLN A 120 -11.30 16.02 -20.38
CA GLN A 120 -12.18 16.19 -21.54
C GLN A 120 -12.36 17.67 -21.90
N GLN A 121 -12.53 18.54 -20.91
CA GLN A 121 -12.60 19.98 -21.12
C GLN A 121 -11.31 20.51 -21.75
N PHE A 122 -10.15 20.13 -21.22
CA PHE A 122 -8.85 20.48 -21.84
C PHE A 122 -8.81 20.08 -23.30
N MET A 123 -9.11 18.83 -23.60
CA MET A 123 -9.05 18.28 -24.95
C MET A 123 -9.95 19.07 -25.92
N PHE A 124 -11.18 19.42 -25.50
CA PHE A 124 -12.11 20.16 -26.33
C PHE A 124 -11.72 21.62 -26.55
N GLU A 125 -11.28 22.30 -25.51
CA GLU A 125 -10.84 23.70 -25.59
C GLU A 125 -9.52 23.83 -26.36
N PHE A 126 -8.55 22.97 -26.08
CA PHE A 126 -7.22 23.02 -26.70
C PHE A 126 -7.27 22.71 -28.20
N LEU A 127 -8.09 21.75 -28.60
CA LEU A 127 -8.25 21.36 -30.00
C LEU A 127 -9.34 22.13 -30.76
N ASP A 128 -10.05 23.08 -30.13
CA ASP A 128 -11.26 23.73 -30.68
C ASP A 128 -12.25 22.69 -31.21
N THR A 129 -12.50 21.64 -30.43
CA THR A 129 -13.41 20.58 -30.84
C THR A 129 -14.82 21.14 -31.05
N PRO A 130 -15.46 20.90 -32.21
CA PRO A 130 -16.78 21.45 -32.48
C PRO A 130 -17.84 20.81 -31.57
N ARG A 131 -18.86 21.59 -31.13
CA ARG A 131 -19.88 21.14 -30.18
C ARG A 131 -20.64 19.88 -30.60
N TRP A 132 -20.83 19.66 -31.91
CA TRP A 132 -21.50 18.47 -32.42
C TRP A 132 -20.70 17.18 -32.16
N ALA A 133 -19.36 17.28 -32.00
CA ALA A 133 -18.49 16.14 -31.72
C ALA A 133 -18.47 15.76 -30.22
N TYR A 134 -18.91 16.63 -29.30
CA TYR A 134 -18.88 16.40 -27.85
C TYR A 134 -19.64 15.14 -27.40
N TRP A 135 -20.69 14.76 -28.15
CA TRP A 135 -21.48 13.56 -27.84
C TRP A 135 -20.75 12.27 -28.23
N ASN A 136 -19.85 12.33 -29.18
CA ASN A 136 -19.15 11.19 -29.76
C ASN A 136 -17.73 11.00 -29.23
N ILE A 137 -17.09 12.09 -28.76
CA ILE A 137 -15.72 12.06 -28.23
C ILE A 137 -15.81 12.18 -26.71
N LYS A 138 -15.31 11.16 -26.01
CA LYS A 138 -15.35 11.11 -24.54
C LYS A 138 -14.05 10.59 -23.98
N VAL A 139 -13.71 11.04 -22.79
CA VAL A 139 -12.56 10.57 -22.00
C VAL A 139 -13.05 9.69 -20.87
N HIS A 140 -12.44 8.54 -20.67
CA HIS A 140 -12.72 7.62 -19.58
C HIS A 140 -11.44 7.19 -18.90
N TYR A 141 -11.49 7.04 -17.58
CA TYR A 141 -10.43 6.49 -16.76
C TYR A 141 -10.90 5.23 -16.03
N SER A 142 -10.25 4.10 -16.29
CA SER A 142 -10.51 2.87 -15.54
C SER A 142 -9.68 2.83 -14.28
N LYS A 143 -10.32 2.88 -13.12
CA LYS A 143 -9.64 2.74 -11.81
C LYS A 143 -9.01 1.36 -11.64
N PHE A 144 -9.57 0.33 -12.29
CA PHE A 144 -9.08 -1.04 -12.19
C PHE A 144 -7.74 -1.23 -12.91
N THR A 145 -7.63 -0.73 -14.16
CA THR A 145 -6.41 -0.87 -14.97
C THR A 145 -5.51 0.35 -14.95
N SER A 146 -5.95 1.43 -14.28
CA SER A 146 -5.29 2.73 -14.31
C SER A 146 -5.07 3.25 -15.75
N GLU A 147 -6.03 2.96 -16.65
CA GLU A 147 -5.96 3.34 -18.06
C GLU A 147 -6.91 4.47 -18.39
N TRP A 148 -6.39 5.37 -19.23
CA TRP A 148 -7.20 6.36 -19.90
C TRP A 148 -7.58 5.88 -21.31
N ASN A 149 -8.82 6.12 -21.68
CA ASN A 149 -9.33 5.84 -23.03
C ASN A 149 -10.05 7.07 -23.58
N VAL A 150 -9.75 7.42 -24.83
CA VAL A 150 -10.47 8.46 -25.56
C VAL A 150 -11.33 7.80 -26.61
N GLU A 151 -12.64 7.86 -26.45
CA GLU A 151 -13.58 7.39 -27.46
C GLU A 151 -13.70 8.35 -28.63
N GLY A 152 -14.11 7.86 -29.78
CA GLY A 152 -14.51 8.69 -30.91
C GLY A 152 -13.39 9.46 -31.59
N LYS A 153 -12.14 9.08 -31.40
CA LYS A 153 -10.92 9.74 -31.95
C LYS A 153 -10.95 10.07 -33.44
N SER A 154 -11.82 9.42 -34.20
CA SER A 154 -11.93 9.60 -35.66
C SER A 154 -13.14 10.44 -36.06
N TYR A 155 -13.95 10.93 -35.14
CA TYR A 155 -15.14 11.69 -35.49
C TYR A 155 -14.83 13.09 -35.99
N ASP A 156 -13.77 13.72 -35.49
CA ASP A 156 -13.42 15.12 -35.83
C ASP A 156 -12.34 15.21 -36.93
N ARG A 157 -12.62 14.58 -38.07
CA ARG A 157 -11.66 14.49 -39.19
C ARG A 157 -11.35 15.80 -39.85
N GLY A 158 -12.27 16.76 -39.84
CA GLY A 158 -12.13 18.09 -40.45
C GLY A 158 -11.35 19.09 -39.59
N ASN A 159 -11.01 18.74 -38.35
CA ASN A 159 -10.37 19.65 -37.42
C ASN A 159 -8.88 19.80 -37.72
N VAL A 160 -8.47 21.00 -38.16
CA VAL A 160 -7.08 21.33 -38.52
C VAL A 160 -6.16 21.22 -37.29
N LYS A 161 -6.61 21.70 -36.12
CA LYS A 161 -5.82 21.58 -34.89
C LYS A 161 -5.56 20.11 -34.53
N ALA A 162 -6.59 19.26 -34.59
CA ALA A 162 -6.46 17.86 -34.25
C ALA A 162 -5.65 17.02 -35.22
N ASN A 163 -5.70 17.35 -36.52
CA ASN A 163 -5.10 16.51 -37.56
C ASN A 163 -3.78 17.06 -38.15
N SER A 164 -3.48 18.36 -37.97
CA SER A 164 -2.29 19.01 -38.53
C SER A 164 -1.47 19.77 -37.50
N THR A 165 -2.09 20.69 -36.71
CA THR A 165 -1.36 21.52 -35.76
C THR A 165 -0.75 20.68 -34.63
N TYR A 166 -1.57 19.86 -33.99
CA TYR A 166 -1.18 18.97 -32.87
C TYR A 166 -1.21 17.48 -33.24
N GLY A 167 -1.55 17.15 -34.48
CA GLY A 167 -1.52 15.82 -35.04
C GLY A 167 -0.57 15.74 -36.26
N THR A 168 -0.52 14.54 -36.81
CA THR A 168 0.17 14.23 -38.07
C THR A 168 -0.75 13.43 -39.00
N PRO A 169 -0.45 13.25 -40.30
CA PRO A 169 -1.23 12.38 -41.17
C PRO A 169 -1.33 10.91 -40.68
N ARG A 170 -0.39 10.49 -39.84
CA ARG A 170 -0.32 9.11 -39.30
C ARG A 170 -1.03 8.95 -37.95
N ILE A 171 -1.11 10.03 -37.17
CA ILE A 171 -1.72 10.01 -35.82
C ILE A 171 -2.30 11.38 -35.49
N ASN A 172 -3.57 11.45 -35.15
CA ASN A 172 -4.23 12.68 -34.74
C ASN A 172 -3.98 13.03 -33.27
N ALA A 173 -4.28 14.28 -32.87
CA ALA A 173 -4.04 14.77 -31.53
C ALA A 173 -4.84 14.01 -30.45
N TYR A 174 -6.06 13.56 -30.72
CA TYR A 174 -6.85 12.77 -29.76
C TYR A 174 -6.13 11.47 -29.36
N ARG A 175 -5.48 10.83 -30.31
CA ARG A 175 -4.71 9.64 -30.03
C ARG A 175 -3.38 9.95 -29.35
N ILE A 176 -2.73 11.06 -29.70
CA ILE A 176 -1.52 11.54 -29.01
C ILE A 176 -1.85 11.86 -27.54
N ILE A 177 -2.99 12.52 -27.28
CA ILE A 177 -3.48 12.80 -25.92
C ILE A 177 -3.70 11.48 -25.16
N GLU A 178 -4.35 10.49 -25.74
CA GLU A 178 -4.55 9.19 -25.09
C GLU A 178 -3.22 8.50 -24.73
N GLU A 179 -2.24 8.48 -25.62
CA GLU A 179 -0.92 7.92 -25.34
C GLU A 179 -0.22 8.71 -24.21
N THR A 180 -0.37 10.04 -24.21
CA THR A 180 0.19 10.92 -23.17
C THR A 180 -0.48 10.69 -21.82
N LEU A 181 -1.80 10.57 -21.77
CA LEU A 181 -2.57 10.24 -20.57
C LEU A 181 -2.12 8.91 -19.94
N ASN A 182 -1.74 7.94 -20.79
CA ASN A 182 -1.21 6.65 -20.35
C ASN A 182 0.33 6.67 -20.15
N LEU A 183 0.95 7.84 -20.07
CA LEU A 183 2.39 8.06 -19.85
C LEU A 183 3.27 7.30 -20.85
N LYS A 184 2.80 7.21 -22.11
CA LYS A 184 3.52 6.55 -23.19
C LYS A 184 4.09 7.57 -24.16
N ASP A 185 5.29 7.29 -24.64
CA ASP A 185 5.83 8.03 -25.77
C ASP A 185 5.20 7.52 -27.08
N VAL A 186 4.76 8.45 -27.92
CA VAL A 186 4.18 8.12 -29.22
C VAL A 186 5.24 7.45 -30.10
N ARG A 187 4.87 6.35 -30.74
CA ARG A 187 5.73 5.60 -31.67
C ARG A 187 4.95 5.26 -32.94
N ILE A 188 5.53 5.58 -34.08
CA ILE A 188 4.95 5.31 -35.40
C ILE A 188 5.70 4.15 -36.06
N TYR A 189 4.95 3.16 -36.53
CA TYR A 189 5.50 1.96 -37.16
C TYR A 189 5.06 1.85 -38.62
N ASP A 190 5.98 1.47 -39.50
CA ASP A 190 5.70 1.01 -40.83
C ASP A 190 5.64 -0.52 -40.84
N TYR A 191 4.79 -1.08 -41.69
CA TYR A 191 4.67 -2.53 -41.86
C TYR A 191 5.37 -2.93 -43.14
N VAL A 192 6.49 -3.62 -43.01
CA VAL A 192 7.29 -4.15 -44.10
C VAL A 192 7.06 -5.65 -44.22
N GLU A 193 6.79 -6.17 -45.40
CA GLU A 193 6.70 -7.60 -45.65
C GLU A 193 8.10 -8.19 -45.72
N ASP A 194 8.37 -9.24 -44.99
CA ASP A 194 9.61 -10.02 -45.06
C ASP A 194 9.59 -10.97 -46.27
N ALA A 195 10.70 -11.65 -46.54
CA ALA A 195 10.85 -12.57 -47.66
C ALA A 195 9.85 -13.77 -47.63
N GLU A 196 9.19 -13.98 -46.46
CA GLU A 196 8.18 -15.04 -46.24
C GLU A 196 6.73 -14.48 -46.33
N GLY A 197 6.54 -13.20 -46.67
CA GLY A 197 5.23 -12.55 -46.75
C GLY A 197 4.62 -12.17 -45.42
N LYS A 198 5.39 -12.23 -44.32
CA LYS A 198 4.92 -11.81 -42.97
C LYS A 198 5.14 -10.33 -42.76
N LYS A 199 4.11 -9.62 -42.32
CA LYS A 199 4.19 -8.19 -41.95
C LYS A 199 4.95 -8.00 -40.65
N LYS A 200 6.11 -7.33 -40.73
CA LYS A 200 6.92 -6.94 -39.59
C LYS A 200 6.78 -5.44 -39.33
N ALA A 201 6.49 -5.06 -38.08
CA ALA A 201 6.44 -3.68 -37.67
C ALA A 201 7.86 -3.11 -37.48
N VAL A 202 8.22 -2.07 -38.25
CA VAL A 202 9.51 -1.38 -38.17
C VAL A 202 9.26 0.04 -37.69
N LEU A 203 10.01 0.50 -36.68
CA LEU A 203 9.87 1.86 -36.16
C LEU A 203 10.31 2.89 -37.22
N ASN A 204 9.37 3.77 -37.57
CA ASN A 204 9.68 4.95 -38.41
C ASN A 204 10.21 6.07 -37.52
N LYS A 205 11.53 6.23 -37.46
CA LYS A 205 12.18 7.20 -36.57
C LYS A 205 11.78 8.64 -36.88
N LYS A 206 11.64 8.98 -38.16
CA LYS A 206 11.30 10.35 -38.62
C LYS A 206 9.88 10.73 -38.22
N GLU A 207 8.90 9.90 -38.53
CA GLU A 207 7.51 10.15 -38.20
C GLU A 207 7.29 10.10 -36.68
N THR A 208 8.01 9.22 -35.98
CA THR A 208 8.00 9.16 -34.51
C THR A 208 8.50 10.46 -33.88
N ALA A 209 9.62 11.01 -34.36
CA ALA A 209 10.16 12.27 -33.85
C ALA A 209 9.19 13.46 -34.06
N ILE A 210 8.52 13.51 -35.23
CA ILE A 210 7.49 14.54 -35.51
C ILE A 210 6.30 14.38 -34.53
N ALA A 211 5.81 13.16 -34.33
CA ALA A 211 4.69 12.89 -33.43
C ALA A 211 5.04 13.19 -31.95
N GLN A 212 6.25 12.88 -31.53
CA GLN A 212 6.75 13.22 -30.18
C GLN A 212 6.90 14.74 -29.98
N ALA A 213 7.34 15.49 -31.01
CA ALA A 213 7.33 16.95 -30.93
C ALA A 213 5.92 17.52 -30.74
N LYS A 214 4.89 16.93 -31.40
CA LYS A 214 3.49 17.30 -31.17
C LYS A 214 3.02 16.91 -29.77
N GLN A 215 3.46 15.77 -29.27
CA GLN A 215 3.17 15.32 -27.90
C GLN A 215 3.70 16.32 -26.86
N GLU A 216 4.92 16.83 -27.03
CA GLU A 216 5.48 17.84 -26.12
C GLU A 216 4.70 19.17 -26.18
N LEU A 217 4.26 19.60 -27.36
CA LEU A 217 3.39 20.79 -27.47
C LEU A 217 2.05 20.60 -26.73
N ILE A 218 1.47 19.41 -26.76
CA ILE A 218 0.23 19.10 -26.03
C ILE A 218 0.49 19.10 -24.53
N LYS A 219 1.58 18.51 -24.06
CA LYS A 219 1.96 18.54 -22.64
C LYS A 219 2.14 19.97 -22.12
N GLN A 220 2.86 20.79 -22.89
CA GLN A 220 3.05 22.21 -22.56
C GLN A 220 1.71 22.96 -22.56
N GLY A 221 0.88 22.74 -23.56
CA GLY A 221 -0.45 23.34 -23.64
C GLY A 221 -1.34 22.98 -22.44
N PHE A 222 -1.24 21.76 -21.91
CA PHE A 222 -1.94 21.38 -20.69
C PHE A 222 -1.41 22.13 -19.46
N GLN A 223 -0.09 22.27 -19.32
CA GLN A 223 0.53 23.01 -18.23
C GLN A 223 0.06 24.48 -18.21
N ASP A 224 0.02 25.13 -19.37
CA ASP A 224 -0.42 26.51 -19.49
C ASP A 224 -1.92 26.67 -19.23
N TRP A 225 -2.72 25.67 -19.60
CA TRP A 225 -4.16 25.69 -19.50
C TRP A 225 -4.70 25.35 -18.11
N VAL A 226 -4.10 24.36 -17.43
CA VAL A 226 -4.71 23.71 -16.24
C VAL A 226 -5.00 24.68 -15.09
N TRP A 227 -4.14 25.67 -14.90
CA TRP A 227 -4.25 26.67 -13.82
C TRP A 227 -4.77 28.03 -14.28
N SER A 228 -5.10 28.21 -15.55
CA SER A 228 -5.49 29.51 -16.11
C SER A 228 -6.87 29.98 -15.65
N ASP A 229 -7.84 29.06 -15.49
CA ASP A 229 -9.20 29.37 -15.05
C ASP A 229 -9.29 29.30 -13.50
N PRO A 230 -9.83 30.37 -12.84
CA PRO A 230 -9.90 30.43 -11.39
C PRO A 230 -10.78 29.34 -10.76
N ALA A 231 -11.94 29.00 -11.35
CA ALA A 231 -12.84 28.00 -10.80
C ALA A 231 -12.25 26.59 -10.88
N ARG A 232 -11.63 26.28 -12.01
CA ARG A 232 -10.90 25.01 -12.21
C ARG A 232 -9.71 24.91 -11.26
N ARG A 233 -8.96 26.00 -11.06
CA ARG A 233 -7.84 26.08 -10.12
C ARG A 233 -8.30 25.76 -8.70
N GLU A 234 -9.36 26.40 -8.24
CA GLU A 234 -9.91 26.15 -6.90
C GLU A 234 -10.38 24.70 -6.75
N GLN A 235 -11.09 24.18 -7.74
CA GLN A 235 -11.55 22.79 -7.75
C GLN A 235 -10.40 21.78 -7.65
N LEU A 236 -9.35 21.95 -8.47
CA LEU A 236 -8.21 21.05 -8.50
C LEU A 236 -7.34 21.16 -7.23
N CYS A 237 -7.14 22.38 -6.70
CA CYS A 237 -6.46 22.55 -5.43
C CYS A 237 -7.22 21.87 -4.29
N ARG A 238 -8.55 21.99 -4.22
CA ARG A 238 -9.36 21.31 -3.23
C ARG A 238 -9.24 19.79 -3.34
N ILE A 239 -9.42 19.22 -4.54
CA ILE A 239 -9.31 17.77 -4.77
C ILE A 239 -7.92 17.26 -4.35
N TYR A 240 -6.86 17.98 -4.69
CA TYR A 240 -5.50 17.57 -4.34
C TYR A 240 -5.28 17.60 -2.82
N ASN A 241 -5.66 18.69 -2.16
CA ASN A 241 -5.51 18.83 -0.72
C ASN A 241 -6.33 17.78 0.05
N GLU A 242 -7.56 17.48 -0.39
CA GLU A 242 -8.39 16.44 0.21
C GLU A 242 -7.79 15.03 0.05
N LYS A 243 -7.19 14.72 -1.11
CA LYS A 243 -6.68 13.37 -1.42
C LYS A 243 -5.24 13.14 -0.93
N PHE A 244 -4.37 14.13 -1.04
CA PHE A 244 -2.92 13.95 -0.87
C PHE A 244 -2.30 14.82 0.21
N ASN A 245 -3.00 15.84 0.68
CA ASN A 245 -2.56 16.71 1.75
C ASN A 245 -3.51 16.63 2.96
N SER A 246 -3.98 15.42 3.25
CA SER A 246 -4.93 15.13 4.33
C SER A 246 -4.30 14.36 5.49
N ILE A 247 -3.11 13.79 5.26
CA ILE A 247 -2.45 12.89 6.20
C ILE A 247 -1.38 13.64 6.98
N ARG A 248 -1.51 13.61 8.31
CA ARG A 248 -0.45 13.96 9.23
C ARG A 248 0.25 12.69 9.70
N PRO A 249 1.56 12.51 9.47
CA PRO A 249 2.30 11.37 9.99
C PRO A 249 2.17 11.29 11.51
N ARG A 250 2.00 10.08 12.04
CA ARG A 250 2.10 9.84 13.48
C ARG A 250 3.56 9.83 13.88
N GLU A 251 3.89 10.57 14.93
CA GLU A 251 5.21 10.55 15.54
C GLU A 251 5.20 9.51 16.67
N TYR A 252 6.24 8.70 16.72
CA TYR A 252 6.36 7.66 17.72
C TYR A 252 7.54 7.97 18.63
N ASP A 253 7.27 8.05 19.92
CA ASP A 253 8.29 8.21 20.97
C ASP A 253 8.44 6.91 21.75
N GLY A 254 9.61 6.28 21.64
CA GLY A 254 9.97 5.07 22.36
C GLY A 254 10.74 5.32 23.66
N SER A 255 10.89 6.56 24.10
CA SER A 255 11.67 6.92 25.28
C SER A 255 11.19 6.26 26.57
N HIS A 256 9.87 6.05 26.68
CA HIS A 256 9.21 5.43 27.84
C HIS A 256 9.32 3.89 27.85
N ILE A 257 9.75 3.23 26.77
CA ILE A 257 9.80 1.78 26.68
C ILE A 257 10.96 1.24 27.51
N VAL A 258 10.66 0.30 28.41
CA VAL A 258 11.64 -0.43 29.21
C VAL A 258 11.76 -1.83 28.65
N PHE A 259 12.92 -2.17 28.12
CA PHE A 259 13.18 -3.46 27.46
C PHE A 259 13.55 -4.53 28.50
N SER A 260 12.54 -5.22 29.02
CA SER A 260 12.74 -6.27 30.04
C SER A 260 13.49 -7.48 29.47
N GLY A 261 14.54 -7.92 30.18
CA GLY A 261 15.36 -9.07 29.77
C GLY A 261 16.39 -8.77 28.67
N MET A 262 16.47 -7.54 28.19
CA MET A 262 17.52 -7.09 27.28
C MET A 262 18.88 -7.03 28.00
N ASN A 263 19.97 -7.28 27.28
CA ASN A 263 21.32 -7.16 27.78
C ASN A 263 21.59 -5.75 28.32
N PRO A 264 21.90 -5.57 29.62
CA PRO A 264 22.10 -4.25 30.20
C PRO A 264 23.33 -3.49 29.69
N GLU A 265 24.27 -4.16 29.01
CA GLU A 265 25.44 -3.53 28.39
C GLU A 265 25.11 -2.89 27.03
N ILE A 266 23.91 -3.13 26.50
CA ILE A 266 23.49 -2.60 25.21
C ILE A 266 22.39 -1.56 25.42
N GLU A 267 22.61 -0.36 24.89
CA GLU A 267 21.61 0.70 24.88
C GLU A 267 21.13 0.96 23.44
N LEU A 268 19.81 0.92 23.23
CA LEU A 268 19.20 1.27 21.97
C LEU A 268 19.22 2.78 21.77
N ARG A 269 19.64 3.22 20.58
CA ARG A 269 19.61 4.63 20.19
C ARG A 269 18.17 5.15 20.10
N GLU A 270 17.98 6.45 20.15
CA GLU A 270 16.66 7.10 20.08
C GLU A 270 15.84 6.63 18.86
N HIS A 271 16.43 6.67 17.66
CA HIS A 271 15.72 6.24 16.45
C HIS A 271 15.32 4.75 16.49
N GLN A 272 16.11 3.89 17.15
CA GLN A 272 15.78 2.49 17.31
C GLN A 272 14.61 2.30 18.28
N ARG A 273 14.61 3.04 19.39
CA ARG A 273 13.49 3.04 20.36
C ARG A 273 12.21 3.54 19.70
N ASN A 274 12.30 4.60 18.90
CA ASN A 274 11.17 5.14 18.15
C ASN A 274 10.67 4.17 17.07
N ALA A 275 11.56 3.42 16.41
CA ALA A 275 11.19 2.35 15.49
C ALA A 275 10.45 1.20 16.21
N VAL A 276 10.91 0.82 17.42
CA VAL A 276 10.20 -0.17 18.26
C VAL A 276 8.81 0.35 18.64
N ALA A 277 8.68 1.61 19.06
CA ALA A 277 7.38 2.21 19.36
C ALA A 277 6.45 2.20 18.13
N HIS A 278 6.99 2.49 16.94
CA HIS A 278 6.23 2.41 15.70
C HIS A 278 5.69 1.00 15.44
N ILE A 279 6.51 -0.04 15.64
CA ILE A 279 6.09 -1.44 15.46
C ILE A 279 5.02 -1.85 16.49
N LEU A 280 5.12 -1.37 17.72
CA LEU A 280 4.21 -1.75 18.82
C LEU A 280 2.85 -1.04 18.73
N TYR A 281 2.86 0.27 18.45
CA TYR A 281 1.66 1.12 18.50
C TYR A 281 1.09 1.45 17.13
N GLY A 282 1.82 1.18 16.06
CA GLY A 282 1.39 1.34 14.67
C GLY A 282 0.74 0.08 14.09
N GLY A 283 0.50 0.11 12.78
CA GLY A 283 0.10 -1.05 11.99
C GLY A 283 1.30 -1.77 11.37
N ASN A 284 1.06 -2.42 10.22
CA ASN A 284 2.14 -2.97 9.42
C ASN A 284 3.20 -1.90 9.13
N THR A 285 4.47 -2.23 9.34
CA THR A 285 5.55 -1.26 9.38
C THR A 285 6.61 -1.57 8.32
N LEU A 286 7.14 -0.52 7.66
CA LEU A 286 8.34 -0.61 6.83
C LEU A 286 9.47 0.18 7.49
N LEU A 287 10.53 -0.51 7.92
CA LEU A 287 11.77 0.08 8.39
C LEU A 287 12.68 0.39 7.19
N ALA A 288 12.54 1.58 6.64
CA ALA A 288 13.33 2.07 5.51
C ALA A 288 14.60 2.78 5.98
N HIS A 289 15.31 2.20 6.94
CA HIS A 289 16.52 2.77 7.52
C HIS A 289 17.75 2.41 6.68
N THR A 290 18.73 3.30 6.66
CA THR A 290 20.01 3.06 5.98
C THR A 290 20.70 1.81 6.48
N VAL A 291 21.62 1.27 5.67
CA VAL A 291 22.47 0.16 6.08
C VAL A 291 23.31 0.59 7.29
N GLY A 292 23.40 -0.26 8.32
CA GLY A 292 24.11 0.04 9.55
C GLY A 292 23.32 0.82 10.62
N ALA A 293 22.05 1.17 10.39
CA ALA A 293 21.20 1.83 11.40
C ALA A 293 20.81 0.91 12.58
N GLY A 294 21.03 -0.42 12.45
CA GLY A 294 20.72 -1.39 13.50
C GLY A 294 19.31 -1.96 13.41
N LYS A 295 18.75 -2.11 12.21
CA LYS A 295 17.41 -2.68 11.96
C LYS A 295 17.19 -4.05 12.63
N THR A 296 18.23 -4.88 12.72
CA THR A 296 18.18 -6.17 13.43
C THR A 296 17.74 -5.96 14.88
N PHE A 297 18.39 -5.04 15.59
CA PHE A 297 18.05 -4.76 17.00
C PHE A 297 16.65 -4.14 17.16
N GLU A 298 16.22 -3.29 16.21
CA GLU A 298 14.87 -2.74 16.19
C GLU A 298 13.82 -3.85 16.10
N MET A 299 13.98 -4.79 15.17
CA MET A 299 13.06 -5.92 14.98
C MET A 299 13.08 -6.89 16.15
N VAL A 300 14.25 -7.22 16.69
CA VAL A 300 14.41 -8.13 17.83
C VAL A 300 13.78 -7.53 19.09
N ALA A 301 14.10 -6.28 19.42
CA ALA A 301 13.53 -5.60 20.58
C ALA A 301 12.01 -5.45 20.47
N ALA A 302 11.50 -5.10 19.29
CA ALA A 302 10.07 -5.00 19.04
C ALA A 302 9.34 -6.34 19.18
N SER A 303 9.96 -7.44 18.71
CA SER A 303 9.38 -8.78 18.86
C SER A 303 9.27 -9.22 20.32
N MET A 304 10.33 -9.03 21.08
CA MET A 304 10.37 -9.39 22.49
C MET A 304 9.39 -8.56 23.33
N GLU A 305 9.32 -7.27 23.06
CA GLU A 305 8.42 -6.37 23.75
C GLU A 305 6.95 -6.61 23.34
N ALA A 306 6.68 -6.90 22.07
CA ALA A 306 5.34 -7.29 21.61
C ALA A 306 4.86 -8.58 22.29
N LYS A 307 5.73 -9.57 22.48
CA LYS A 307 5.43 -10.80 23.20
C LYS A 307 5.15 -10.51 24.69
N ARG A 308 5.98 -9.68 25.33
CA ARG A 308 5.80 -9.26 26.72
C ARG A 308 4.44 -8.56 26.95
N LEU A 309 4.06 -7.69 26.03
CA LEU A 309 2.78 -6.95 26.04
C LEU A 309 1.57 -7.80 25.63
N GLY A 310 1.78 -9.05 25.21
CA GLY A 310 0.69 -9.91 24.71
C GLY A 310 0.12 -9.50 23.35
N LEU A 311 0.84 -8.66 22.61
CA LEU A 311 0.46 -8.21 21.26
C LEU A 311 0.78 -9.27 20.19
N CYS A 312 1.62 -10.22 20.50
CA CYS A 312 1.87 -11.41 19.68
C CYS A 312 2.23 -12.60 20.55
N THR A 313 2.05 -13.80 20.02
CA THR A 313 2.40 -15.06 20.67
C THR A 313 3.62 -15.69 20.04
N LYS A 314 3.76 -15.58 18.71
CA LYS A 314 4.81 -16.30 17.97
C LYS A 314 5.33 -15.47 16.80
N SER A 315 6.59 -15.04 16.91
CA SER A 315 7.27 -14.24 15.88
C SER A 315 8.12 -15.09 14.95
N LEU A 316 7.98 -14.85 13.63
CA LEU A 316 8.82 -15.46 12.59
C LEU A 316 9.68 -14.39 11.93
N PHE A 317 10.99 -14.63 11.90
CA PHE A 317 11.99 -13.81 11.21
C PHE A 317 12.40 -14.48 9.91
N VAL A 318 12.19 -13.79 8.80
CA VAL A 318 12.59 -14.23 7.46
C VAL A 318 13.75 -13.36 6.99
N VAL A 319 14.91 -13.98 6.87
CA VAL A 319 16.18 -13.28 6.67
C VAL A 319 16.93 -13.83 5.46
N PRO A 320 17.92 -13.12 4.90
CA PRO A 320 18.77 -13.70 3.85
C PRO A 320 19.40 -15.03 4.30
N ASN A 321 19.40 -16.02 3.40
CA ASN A 321 19.81 -17.40 3.76
C ASN A 321 21.20 -17.54 4.38
N HIS A 322 22.11 -16.65 4.04
CA HIS A 322 23.48 -16.65 4.56
C HIS A 322 23.66 -15.93 5.89
N LEU A 323 22.62 -15.23 6.36
CA LEU A 323 22.63 -14.43 7.59
C LEU A 323 21.90 -15.09 8.76
N THR A 324 21.31 -16.28 8.58
CA THR A 324 20.50 -16.93 9.63
C THR A 324 21.28 -17.15 10.95
N GLU A 325 22.53 -17.57 10.88
CA GLU A 325 23.38 -17.77 12.06
C GLU A 325 23.81 -16.45 12.70
N GLN A 326 24.10 -15.42 11.89
CA GLN A 326 24.41 -14.08 12.37
C GLN A 326 23.21 -13.48 13.09
N TRP A 327 22.02 -13.59 12.50
CA TRP A 327 20.78 -13.14 13.12
C TRP A 327 20.52 -13.79 14.48
N ALA A 328 20.79 -15.12 14.59
CA ALA A 328 20.66 -15.84 15.85
C ALA A 328 21.68 -15.32 16.89
N ALA A 329 22.92 -15.06 16.48
CA ALA A 329 23.96 -14.53 17.36
C ALA A 329 23.59 -13.11 17.84
N GLU A 330 23.15 -12.22 16.95
CA GLU A 330 22.71 -10.85 17.29
C GLU A 330 21.47 -10.87 18.19
N PHE A 331 20.52 -11.80 17.95
CA PHE A 331 19.34 -11.96 18.79
C PHE A 331 19.73 -12.32 20.22
N LEU A 332 20.59 -13.33 20.40
CA LEU A 332 21.08 -13.77 21.71
C LEU A 332 22.05 -12.78 22.36
N GLN A 333 22.74 -11.96 21.57
CA GLN A 333 23.52 -10.85 22.09
C GLN A 333 22.63 -9.81 22.77
N LEU A 334 21.49 -9.49 22.16
CA LEU A 334 20.54 -8.51 22.68
C LEU A 334 19.66 -9.10 23.80
N TYR A 335 19.20 -10.35 23.65
CA TYR A 335 18.38 -11.08 24.64
C TYR A 335 19.02 -12.45 24.96
N PRO A 336 19.97 -12.51 25.90
CA PRO A 336 20.73 -13.74 26.19
C PRO A 336 19.89 -14.92 26.68
N SER A 337 18.73 -14.65 27.29
CA SER A 337 17.83 -15.68 27.83
C SER A 337 16.74 -16.12 26.86
N ALA A 338 16.72 -15.58 25.63
CA ALA A 338 15.66 -15.87 24.66
C ALA A 338 15.72 -17.34 24.19
N ASN A 339 14.55 -17.96 24.08
CA ASN A 339 14.38 -19.29 23.50
C ASN A 339 14.09 -19.17 21.99
N ILE A 340 15.11 -19.31 21.15
CA ILE A 340 14.98 -19.15 19.71
C ILE A 340 15.12 -20.48 18.96
N LEU A 341 14.36 -20.62 17.87
CA LEU A 341 14.49 -21.74 16.93
C LEU A 341 15.11 -21.26 15.61
N VAL A 342 16.26 -21.76 15.25
CA VAL A 342 16.97 -21.37 14.03
C VAL A 342 16.95 -22.52 13.02
N ALA A 343 16.50 -22.24 11.80
CA ALA A 343 16.43 -23.23 10.74
C ALA A 343 17.79 -23.44 10.08
N THR A 344 18.16 -24.68 9.87
CA THR A 344 19.29 -25.10 9.07
C THR A 344 18.87 -25.56 7.68
N LYS A 345 19.82 -25.68 6.74
CA LYS A 345 19.50 -26.22 5.41
C LYS A 345 18.92 -27.64 5.47
N LYS A 346 19.37 -28.45 6.44
CA LYS A 346 18.92 -29.84 6.63
C LYS A 346 17.47 -29.91 7.10
N ASP A 347 16.99 -28.94 7.87
CA ASP A 347 15.62 -28.91 8.40
C ASP A 347 14.58 -28.74 7.27
N PHE A 348 14.95 -28.10 6.16
CA PHE A 348 14.09 -27.88 5.00
C PHE A 348 14.31 -28.88 3.83
N GLU A 349 15.07 -29.95 4.04
CA GLU A 349 15.02 -31.12 3.16
C GLU A 349 13.64 -31.78 3.25
N ALA A 350 13.16 -32.39 2.15
CA ALA A 350 11.81 -32.92 2.06
C ALA A 350 11.42 -33.86 3.22
N LYS A 351 12.37 -34.71 3.68
CA LYS A 351 12.16 -35.66 4.78
C LYS A 351 12.07 -35.03 6.18
N ASN A 352 12.66 -33.82 6.37
CA ASN A 352 12.79 -33.19 7.68
C ASN A 352 11.81 -32.03 7.86
N ARG A 353 11.34 -31.40 6.76
CA ARG A 353 10.53 -30.19 6.76
C ARG A 353 9.27 -30.31 7.60
N ARG A 354 8.50 -31.42 7.43
CA ARG A 354 7.31 -31.66 8.25
C ARG A 354 7.61 -31.65 9.75
N ARG A 355 8.70 -32.31 10.15
CA ARG A 355 9.14 -32.36 11.55
C ARG A 355 9.52 -30.95 12.05
N PHE A 356 10.24 -30.18 11.25
CA PHE A 356 10.64 -28.81 11.63
C PHE A 356 9.42 -27.89 11.75
N CYS A 357 8.51 -27.91 10.77
CA CYS A 357 7.25 -27.16 10.84
C CYS A 357 6.40 -27.59 12.05
N GLY A 358 6.33 -28.89 12.35
CA GLY A 358 5.69 -29.40 13.58
C GLY A 358 6.30 -28.85 14.86
N ARG A 359 7.63 -28.69 14.93
CA ARG A 359 8.30 -28.02 16.06
C ARG A 359 7.90 -26.56 16.18
N ILE A 360 7.78 -25.83 15.06
CA ILE A 360 7.29 -24.45 15.05
C ILE A 360 5.86 -24.39 15.60
N ALA A 361 4.99 -25.26 15.09
CA ALA A 361 3.57 -25.26 15.44
C ALA A 361 3.34 -25.54 16.96
N THR A 362 4.07 -26.51 17.51
CA THR A 362 3.86 -26.99 18.89
C THR A 362 4.79 -26.40 19.94
N GLY A 363 5.91 -25.79 19.52
CA GLY A 363 6.91 -25.25 20.43
C GLY A 363 6.57 -23.83 20.91
N ASP A 364 6.97 -23.51 22.11
CA ASP A 364 6.94 -22.16 22.65
C ASP A 364 8.32 -21.52 22.49
N TYR A 365 8.47 -20.75 21.44
CA TYR A 365 9.68 -20.01 21.11
C TYR A 365 9.43 -18.51 21.20
N ASP A 366 10.45 -17.76 21.61
CA ASP A 366 10.40 -16.29 21.56
C ASP A 366 10.54 -15.80 20.10
N ALA A 367 11.32 -16.51 19.30
CA ALA A 367 11.46 -16.25 17.88
C ALA A 367 11.81 -17.49 17.09
N ILE A 368 11.37 -17.52 15.85
CA ILE A 368 11.78 -18.51 14.84
C ILE A 368 12.54 -17.75 13.74
N ILE A 369 13.73 -18.20 13.39
CA ILE A 369 14.58 -17.57 12.34
C ILE A 369 14.75 -18.53 11.19
N ILE A 370 14.30 -18.13 9.99
CA ILE A 370 14.40 -18.94 8.76
C ILE A 370 14.93 -18.10 7.60
N GLY A 371 15.54 -18.75 6.62
CA GLY A 371 15.99 -18.08 5.39
C GLY A 371 14.85 -17.89 4.39
N HIS A 372 14.99 -16.89 3.50
CA HIS A 372 14.02 -16.59 2.44
C HIS A 372 13.61 -17.82 1.64
N SER A 373 14.59 -18.63 1.17
CA SER A 373 14.29 -19.85 0.40
C SER A 373 13.63 -20.97 1.20
N GLN A 374 13.72 -20.91 2.53
CA GLN A 374 13.03 -21.84 3.43
C GLN A 374 11.57 -21.39 3.64
N PHE A 375 11.37 -20.10 3.79
CA PHE A 375 10.05 -19.49 3.92
C PHE A 375 9.15 -19.77 2.69
N GLU A 376 9.71 -19.70 1.49
CA GLU A 376 9.02 -20.02 0.23
C GLU A 376 8.56 -21.51 0.16
N LYS A 377 9.15 -22.40 0.96
CA LYS A 377 8.78 -23.82 1.01
C LYS A 377 7.65 -24.16 1.99
N ILE A 378 7.19 -23.19 2.74
CA ILE A 378 6.06 -23.34 3.66
C ILE A 378 4.80 -22.89 2.90
N PRO A 379 3.91 -23.81 2.48
CA PRO A 379 2.74 -23.44 1.70
C PRO A 379 1.66 -22.79 2.53
N MET A 380 0.79 -22.02 1.89
CA MET A 380 -0.53 -21.68 2.41
C MET A 380 -1.48 -22.87 2.21
N SER A 381 -2.56 -22.94 3.00
CA SER A 381 -3.63 -23.92 2.76
C SER A 381 -4.19 -23.81 1.34
N ILE A 382 -4.63 -24.94 0.79
CA ILE A 382 -5.17 -24.99 -0.58
C ILE A 382 -6.44 -24.14 -0.67
N GLU A 383 -7.28 -24.21 0.36
CA GLU A 383 -8.54 -23.47 0.46
C GLU A 383 -8.29 -21.96 0.39
N ARG A 384 -7.27 -21.45 1.09
CA ARG A 384 -6.92 -20.02 1.08
C ARG A 384 -6.33 -19.61 -0.27
N GLN A 385 -5.47 -20.43 -0.86
CA GLN A 385 -4.94 -20.15 -2.19
C GLN A 385 -6.07 -20.07 -3.22
N GLN A 386 -7.05 -20.99 -3.16
CA GLN A 386 -8.24 -21.00 -4.02
C GLN A 386 -9.07 -19.72 -3.83
N MET A 387 -9.36 -19.34 -2.58
CA MET A 387 -10.14 -18.16 -2.26
C MET A 387 -9.50 -16.88 -2.85
N ILE A 388 -8.19 -16.71 -2.68
CA ILE A 388 -7.47 -15.55 -3.22
C ILE A 388 -7.45 -15.54 -4.75
N LEU A 389 -7.25 -16.71 -5.38
CA LEU A 389 -7.31 -16.83 -6.85
C LEU A 389 -8.71 -16.52 -7.39
N MET A 390 -9.78 -16.97 -6.71
CA MET A 390 -11.16 -16.65 -7.07
C MET A 390 -11.41 -15.13 -6.94
N GLN A 391 -11.01 -14.52 -5.84
CA GLN A 391 -11.15 -13.07 -5.65
C GLN A 391 -10.43 -12.29 -6.77
N GLN A 392 -9.20 -12.66 -7.11
CA GLN A 392 -8.47 -12.03 -8.22
C GLN A 392 -9.17 -12.22 -9.57
N MET A 393 -9.78 -13.39 -9.80
CA MET A 393 -10.55 -13.65 -11.02
C MET A 393 -11.82 -12.79 -11.08
N ASP A 394 -12.49 -12.56 -9.96
CA ASP A 394 -13.69 -11.72 -9.87
C ASP A 394 -13.33 -10.25 -10.11
N GLU A 395 -12.28 -9.75 -9.49
CA GLU A 395 -11.74 -8.39 -9.73
C GLU A 395 -11.39 -8.17 -11.22
N ILE A 396 -10.70 -9.14 -11.85
CA ILE A 396 -10.40 -9.08 -13.29
C ILE A 396 -11.68 -9.11 -14.13
N THR A 397 -12.68 -9.88 -13.70
CA THR A 397 -13.96 -9.96 -14.41
C THR A 397 -14.71 -8.63 -14.37
N GLU A 398 -14.74 -7.97 -13.23
CA GLU A 398 -15.29 -6.63 -13.08
C GLU A 398 -14.51 -5.61 -13.94
N GLY A 399 -13.18 -5.66 -13.94
CA GLY A 399 -12.34 -4.83 -14.78
C GLY A 399 -12.59 -5.02 -16.28
N ILE A 400 -12.79 -6.27 -16.73
CA ILE A 400 -13.19 -6.58 -18.11
C ILE A 400 -14.57 -5.98 -18.43
N ALA A 401 -15.52 -6.09 -17.50
CA ALA A 401 -16.87 -5.54 -17.68
C ALA A 401 -16.83 -4.01 -17.77
N ASP A 402 -16.05 -3.35 -16.92
CA ASP A 402 -15.84 -1.90 -16.94
C ASP A 402 -15.23 -1.44 -18.26
N LEU A 403 -14.15 -2.06 -18.71
CA LEU A 403 -13.52 -1.73 -19.99
C LEU A 403 -14.46 -1.96 -21.18
N LYS A 404 -15.27 -3.03 -21.17
CA LYS A 404 -16.26 -3.28 -22.23
C LYS A 404 -17.39 -2.25 -22.24
N ARG A 405 -17.85 -1.82 -21.07
CA ARG A 405 -18.89 -0.77 -20.91
C ARG A 405 -18.40 0.58 -21.45
N ASN A 406 -17.16 0.93 -21.12
CA ASN A 406 -16.55 2.20 -21.50
C ASN A 406 -15.79 2.13 -22.84
N ARG A 407 -16.11 1.14 -23.69
CA ARG A 407 -15.47 0.92 -25.01
C ARG A 407 -13.94 0.99 -24.97
N GLY A 408 -13.36 0.50 -23.87
CA GLY A 408 -11.91 0.43 -23.68
C GLY A 408 -11.19 -0.37 -24.75
N ASP A 409 -9.87 -0.24 -24.80
CA ASP A 409 -9.07 -0.88 -25.82
C ASP A 409 -9.23 -2.41 -25.84
N ARG A 410 -9.55 -2.94 -27.02
CA ARG A 410 -9.69 -4.39 -27.23
C ARG A 410 -8.44 -5.19 -26.86
N PHE A 411 -7.26 -4.56 -26.96
CA PHE A 411 -6.00 -5.21 -26.58
C PHE A 411 -5.97 -5.47 -25.07
N SER A 412 -6.36 -4.48 -24.25
CA SER A 412 -6.41 -4.59 -22.79
C SER A 412 -7.40 -5.64 -22.34
N VAL A 413 -8.60 -5.66 -22.94
CA VAL A 413 -9.60 -6.71 -22.66
C VAL A 413 -9.03 -8.10 -22.95
N LYS A 414 -8.37 -8.30 -24.12
CA LYS A 414 -7.73 -9.59 -24.46
C LYS A 414 -6.62 -9.97 -23.47
N GLN A 415 -5.86 -9.01 -22.99
CA GLN A 415 -4.78 -9.26 -22.04
C GLN A 415 -5.34 -9.67 -20.66
N LEU A 416 -6.39 -9.00 -20.17
CA LEU A 416 -7.08 -9.37 -18.94
C LEU A 416 -7.74 -10.76 -19.07
N GLU A 417 -8.37 -11.06 -20.21
CA GLU A 417 -8.92 -12.40 -20.48
C GLU A 417 -7.81 -13.47 -20.47
N LYS A 418 -6.62 -13.16 -20.99
CA LYS A 418 -5.45 -14.07 -20.91
C LYS A 418 -5.01 -14.30 -19.47
N THR A 419 -4.93 -13.22 -18.66
CA THR A 419 -4.59 -13.31 -17.24
C THR A 419 -5.61 -14.15 -16.48
N LYS A 420 -6.91 -13.91 -16.71
CA LYS A 420 -7.99 -14.70 -16.11
C LYS A 420 -7.87 -16.21 -16.44
N ARG A 421 -7.55 -16.55 -17.69
CA ARG A 421 -7.29 -17.96 -18.10
C ARG A 421 -6.08 -18.54 -17.38
N SER A 422 -5.00 -17.77 -17.19
CA SER A 422 -3.81 -18.21 -16.44
C SER A 422 -4.15 -18.51 -14.98
N LEU A 423 -4.93 -17.63 -14.33
CA LEU A 423 -5.38 -17.84 -12.94
C LEU A 423 -6.28 -19.08 -12.83
N LYS A 424 -7.19 -19.28 -13.80
CA LYS A 424 -8.03 -20.48 -13.85
C LYS A 424 -7.20 -21.75 -13.96
N LEU A 425 -6.17 -21.79 -14.81
CA LEU A 425 -5.26 -22.93 -14.91
C LEU A 425 -4.48 -23.16 -13.61
N LYS A 426 -4.10 -22.10 -12.87
CA LYS A 426 -3.49 -22.24 -11.54
C LYS A 426 -4.49 -22.86 -10.55
N LEU A 427 -5.75 -22.41 -10.56
CA LEU A 427 -6.82 -22.94 -9.71
C LEU A 427 -7.10 -24.42 -10.01
N ASP A 428 -7.21 -24.80 -11.28
CA ASP A 428 -7.43 -26.20 -11.70
C ASP A 428 -6.27 -27.11 -11.23
N LYS A 429 -5.02 -26.64 -11.33
CA LYS A 429 -3.86 -27.38 -10.82
C LYS A 429 -3.89 -27.56 -9.30
N LEU A 430 -4.33 -26.55 -8.54
CA LEU A 430 -4.48 -26.67 -7.10
C LEU A 430 -5.55 -27.70 -6.72
N ASN A 431 -6.66 -27.76 -7.46
CA ASN A 431 -7.70 -28.75 -7.26
C ASN A 431 -7.20 -30.21 -7.49
N ASP A 432 -6.30 -30.40 -8.46
CA ASP A 432 -5.69 -31.71 -8.73
C ASP A 432 -4.62 -32.09 -7.69
N GLN A 433 -3.93 -31.10 -7.10
CA GLN A 433 -2.89 -31.30 -6.07
C GLN A 433 -3.48 -31.58 -4.68
N SER A 434 -4.71 -31.17 -4.39
CA SER A 434 -5.38 -31.34 -3.09
C SER A 434 -5.41 -32.79 -2.57
N ARG A 435 -5.09 -33.75 -3.41
CA ARG A 435 -5.06 -35.19 -3.09
C ARG A 435 -3.66 -35.69 -2.64
N LYS A 436 -2.62 -34.89 -2.61
CA LYS A 436 -1.21 -35.37 -2.48
C LYS A 436 -0.36 -34.76 -1.38
N ASP A 437 -0.69 -33.60 -0.80
CA ASP A 437 0.23 -32.91 0.12
C ASP A 437 -0.25 -32.89 1.58
N ASP A 438 0.41 -33.74 2.38
CA ASP A 438 0.32 -33.82 3.84
C ASP A 438 1.44 -32.94 4.47
N THR A 439 1.54 -31.69 4.05
CA THR A 439 2.52 -30.72 4.57
C THR A 439 1.83 -29.74 5.54
N VAL A 440 2.52 -29.39 6.64
CA VAL A 440 2.07 -28.34 7.57
C VAL A 440 2.02 -26.99 6.84
N THR A 441 0.88 -26.34 6.87
CA THR A 441 0.65 -25.04 6.21
C THR A 441 1.12 -23.88 7.08
N PHE A 442 1.23 -22.69 6.49
CA PHE A 442 1.64 -21.49 7.22
C PHE A 442 0.66 -21.13 8.35
N GLU A 443 -0.63 -21.29 8.11
CA GLU A 443 -1.69 -21.07 9.10
C GLU A 443 -1.55 -21.99 10.32
N GLU A 444 -1.17 -23.25 10.10
CA GLU A 444 -0.99 -24.23 11.18
C GLU A 444 0.25 -23.98 12.03
N LEU A 445 1.19 -23.14 11.58
CA LEU A 445 2.35 -22.76 12.38
C LEU A 445 1.97 -21.89 13.59
N GLY A 446 0.83 -21.22 13.55
CA GLY A 446 0.39 -20.31 14.60
C GLY A 446 1.23 -19.06 14.71
N ILE A 447 1.82 -18.61 13.60
CA ILE A 447 2.55 -17.35 13.52
C ILE A 447 1.54 -16.21 13.47
N ASP A 448 1.72 -15.23 14.33
CA ASP A 448 0.90 -14.00 14.37
C ASP A 448 1.72 -12.72 14.17
N ARG A 449 3.05 -12.83 14.08
CA ARG A 449 3.92 -11.71 13.70
C ARG A 449 5.06 -12.15 12.80
N LEU A 450 5.22 -11.41 11.69
CA LEU A 450 6.18 -11.71 10.64
C LEU A 450 7.14 -10.53 10.45
N PHE A 451 8.43 -10.80 10.60
CA PHE A 451 9.51 -9.84 10.37
C PHE A 451 10.30 -10.28 9.13
N ILE A 452 10.45 -9.39 8.15
CA ILE A 452 11.13 -9.70 6.89
C ILE A 452 12.27 -8.72 6.66
N ASP A 453 13.49 -9.24 6.77
CA ASP A 453 14.69 -8.48 6.45
C ASP A 453 14.99 -8.54 4.94
N GLU A 454 15.55 -7.46 4.41
CA GLU A 454 15.82 -7.25 2.99
C GLU A 454 14.58 -7.49 2.12
N SER A 455 13.46 -6.90 2.54
CA SER A 455 12.13 -7.09 1.94
C SER A 455 12.05 -6.69 0.46
N HIS A 456 13.01 -5.90 -0.05
CA HIS A 456 13.11 -5.56 -1.46
C HIS A 456 13.26 -6.78 -2.39
N TYR A 457 13.67 -7.96 -1.87
CA TYR A 457 13.67 -9.22 -2.62
C TYR A 457 12.27 -9.64 -3.10
N TYR A 458 11.20 -9.15 -2.47
CA TYR A 458 9.80 -9.47 -2.78
C TYR A 458 9.05 -8.37 -3.56
N LYS A 459 9.74 -7.38 -4.12
CA LYS A 459 9.15 -6.20 -4.77
C LYS A 459 8.30 -6.47 -6.02
N ASN A 460 8.48 -7.62 -6.67
CA ASN A 460 7.82 -7.93 -7.95
C ASN A 460 6.46 -8.62 -7.74
N LEU A 461 5.51 -7.90 -7.15
CA LEU A 461 4.11 -8.32 -7.14
C LEU A 461 3.45 -7.88 -8.45
N TYR A 462 2.64 -8.77 -9.05
CA TYR A 462 1.98 -8.47 -10.31
C TYR A 462 1.01 -7.29 -10.19
N LEU A 463 1.14 -6.33 -11.08
CA LEU A 463 0.20 -5.24 -11.26
C LEU A 463 -0.10 -5.07 -12.75
N TYR A 464 -1.38 -5.15 -13.12
CA TYR A 464 -1.78 -4.85 -14.49
C TYR A 464 -2.01 -3.35 -14.66
N THR A 465 -1.27 -2.73 -15.59
CA THR A 465 -1.49 -1.34 -16.00
C THR A 465 -0.89 -1.11 -17.39
N LYS A 466 -1.47 -0.21 -18.16
CA LYS A 466 -0.87 0.29 -19.41
C LYS A 466 0.07 1.46 -19.18
N MET A 467 0.05 2.07 -18.02
CA MET A 467 0.98 3.15 -17.71
C MET A 467 2.42 2.65 -17.83
N ARG A 468 3.25 3.44 -18.49
CA ARG A 468 4.69 3.18 -18.65
C ARG A 468 5.46 4.37 -18.10
N ASN A 469 6.76 4.22 -17.92
CA ASN A 469 7.63 5.26 -17.36
C ASN A 469 7.27 5.70 -15.93
N VAL A 470 6.59 4.83 -15.17
CA VAL A 470 6.33 5.04 -13.76
C VAL A 470 7.32 4.19 -12.97
N GLY A 471 8.19 4.85 -12.21
CA GLY A 471 9.18 4.17 -11.36
C GLY A 471 8.51 3.24 -10.35
N GLY A 472 9.07 2.07 -10.14
CA GLY A 472 8.58 1.10 -9.15
C GLY A 472 7.39 0.22 -9.59
N ILE A 473 6.78 0.47 -10.75
CA ILE A 473 5.68 -0.38 -11.26
C ILE A 473 6.27 -1.48 -12.14
N ALA A 474 6.35 -2.71 -11.60
CA ALA A 474 6.75 -3.89 -12.35
C ALA A 474 5.51 -4.61 -12.92
N GLN A 475 5.57 -5.01 -14.19
CA GLN A 475 4.55 -5.84 -14.83
C GLN A 475 4.89 -7.34 -14.81
N THR A 476 5.96 -7.71 -14.11
CA THR A 476 6.42 -9.10 -13.97
C THR A 476 6.04 -9.64 -12.59
N GLU A 477 5.49 -10.84 -12.56
CA GLU A 477 5.16 -11.55 -11.32
C GLU A 477 6.31 -12.47 -10.91
N ALA A 478 6.72 -12.40 -9.64
CA ALA A 478 7.57 -13.40 -9.02
C ALA A 478 6.73 -14.26 -8.06
N MET A 479 6.83 -15.60 -8.20
CA MET A 479 6.05 -16.53 -7.36
C MET A 479 6.24 -16.27 -5.86
N LYS A 480 7.47 -15.94 -5.44
CA LYS A 480 7.79 -15.60 -4.05
C LYS A 480 7.06 -14.34 -3.54
N SER A 481 6.86 -13.35 -4.40
CA SER A 481 6.14 -12.13 -4.03
C SER A 481 4.64 -12.39 -3.86
N SER A 482 4.06 -13.21 -4.73
CA SER A 482 2.67 -13.64 -4.62
C SER A 482 2.43 -14.53 -3.40
N ASP A 483 3.37 -15.43 -3.07
CA ASP A 483 3.33 -16.25 -1.86
C ASP A 483 3.38 -15.40 -0.58
N LEU A 484 4.33 -14.47 -0.53
CA LEU A 484 4.42 -13.53 0.60
C LEU A 484 3.15 -12.68 0.72
N PHE A 485 2.60 -12.18 -0.38
CA PHE A 485 1.36 -11.41 -0.37
C PHE A 485 0.20 -12.19 0.27
N MET A 486 0.04 -13.47 -0.07
CA MET A 486 -0.99 -14.33 0.53
C MET A 486 -0.80 -14.48 2.05
N LYS A 487 0.45 -14.67 2.50
CA LYS A 487 0.79 -14.79 3.93
C LYS A 487 0.54 -13.48 4.68
N CYS A 488 0.88 -12.34 4.10
CA CYS A 488 0.58 -11.02 4.68
C CYS A 488 -0.93 -10.77 4.79
N ARG A 489 -1.71 -11.10 3.75
CA ARG A 489 -3.18 -10.99 3.79
C ARG A 489 -3.79 -11.82 4.91
N TYR A 490 -3.28 -13.04 5.11
CA TYR A 490 -3.70 -13.89 6.23
C TYR A 490 -3.39 -13.24 7.57
N LEU A 491 -2.17 -12.69 7.74
CA LEU A 491 -1.79 -12.01 8.97
C LEU A 491 -2.60 -10.72 9.21
N ASP A 492 -2.94 -9.98 8.14
CA ASP A 492 -3.78 -8.80 8.24
C ASP A 492 -5.18 -9.14 8.77
N GLU A 493 -5.78 -10.24 8.27
CA GLU A 493 -7.06 -10.73 8.77
C GLU A 493 -6.97 -11.19 10.23
N LEU A 494 -5.88 -11.87 10.61
CA LEU A 494 -5.66 -12.38 11.95
C LEU A 494 -5.40 -11.27 12.99
N THR A 495 -4.66 -10.22 12.59
CA THR A 495 -4.09 -9.21 13.51
C THR A 495 -4.69 -7.81 13.35
N GLY A 496 -5.63 -7.62 12.43
CA GLY A 496 -6.16 -6.29 12.10
C GLY A 496 -5.11 -5.36 11.47
N GLY A 497 -4.21 -5.91 10.63
CA GLY A 497 -3.18 -5.14 9.92
C GLY A 497 -1.99 -4.74 10.79
N ARG A 498 -1.66 -5.54 11.81
CA ARG A 498 -0.53 -5.31 12.73
C ARG A 498 0.49 -6.45 12.74
N GLY A 499 0.35 -7.41 11.82
CA GLY A 499 1.12 -8.66 11.82
C GLY A 499 2.45 -8.62 11.08
N THR A 500 2.76 -7.58 10.31
CA THR A 500 3.90 -7.62 9.38
C THR A 500 4.83 -6.43 9.55
N VAL A 501 6.14 -6.72 9.63
CA VAL A 501 7.22 -5.74 9.68
C VAL A 501 8.21 -6.04 8.56
N PHE A 502 8.40 -5.09 7.67
CA PHE A 502 9.38 -5.14 6.59
C PHE A 502 10.59 -4.28 6.94
N ALA A 503 11.79 -4.74 6.59
CA ALA A 503 13.01 -3.97 6.72
C ALA A 503 13.81 -3.98 5.42
N THR A 504 14.38 -2.85 5.02
CA THR A 504 15.28 -2.74 3.88
C THR A 504 16.13 -1.47 3.95
N GLY A 505 17.35 -1.56 3.45
CA GLY A 505 18.21 -0.39 3.22
C GLY A 505 17.97 0.30 1.86
N THR A 506 17.19 -0.32 0.98
CA THR A 506 16.91 0.16 -0.39
C THR A 506 15.41 0.13 -0.69
N PRO A 507 14.62 1.04 -0.07
CA PRO A 507 13.16 1.04 -0.21
C PRO A 507 12.69 1.39 -1.63
N ILE A 508 13.53 2.09 -2.40
CA ILE A 508 13.29 2.45 -3.80
C ILE A 508 14.43 1.86 -4.62
N SER A 509 14.12 1.00 -5.58
CA SER A 509 15.10 0.31 -6.43
C SER A 509 14.64 0.23 -7.88
#